data_802e724354de4053f17801f96cdbc78f
#
_entry.id   802e724354de4053f17801f96cdbc78f
#
_cell.length_a   1.000
_cell.length_b   1.000
_cell.length_c   1.000
_cell.angle_alpha   90.00
_cell.angle_beta   90.00
_cell.angle_gamma   90.00
#
_symmetry.space_group_name_H-M   'P 1'
#
loop_
_entity.id
_entity.type
_entity.pdbx_description
1 polymer ?
#
loop_
_entity_poly.entity_id
_entity_poly.type
_entity_poly.pdbx_seq_one_letter_code
_entity_poly.pdbx_strand_id
1 'polypeptide(L)'
;MIDDIANIVNISDEFDNKFIRCRVTYDKYSIKVEYFDYIPKSIQSFKIIECDSIDYAYKYDDRNLLNQLLSQKGDCDEIIIIKNGLVTDCSIGNLLFLKDDIWYTPNTPLLKGVQRAYLLDVGKIHLTAIHKNDICQYKKVMMINALNAFDENRAVSIKCIF
;
A
#
# COMPACT_ATOMS: atom_id res chain seq x y z
N MET A 1 -20.63 0.23 20.04
CA MET A 1 -19.89 1.45 19.66
C MET A 1 -18.44 1.15 20.04
N ILE A 2 -17.52 1.18 19.09
CA ILE A 2 -16.09 0.97 19.41
C ILE A 2 -15.67 2.24 20.12
N ASP A 3 -15.38 2.14 21.43
CA ASP A 3 -14.77 3.21 22.18
C ASP A 3 -13.43 3.61 21.54
N ASP A 4 -12.97 4.81 21.80
CA ASP A 4 -11.78 5.38 21.18
C ASP A 4 -10.65 4.33 21.13
N ILE A 5 -10.22 3.97 19.92
CA ILE A 5 -9.15 2.97 19.70
C ILE A 5 -7.89 3.32 20.50
N ALA A 6 -7.64 4.61 20.74
CA ALA A 6 -6.53 5.07 21.56
C ALA A 6 -6.59 4.55 23.00
N ASN A 7 -7.78 4.31 23.55
CA ASN A 7 -7.95 3.76 24.91
C ASN A 7 -7.75 2.25 24.98
N ILE A 8 -7.71 1.56 23.84
CA ILE A 8 -7.57 0.10 23.76
C ILE A 8 -6.12 -0.29 23.46
N VAL A 9 -5.37 0.62 22.81
CA VAL A 9 -3.97 0.39 22.45
C VAL A 9 -3.08 0.68 23.66
N ASN A 10 -2.55 -0.37 24.26
CA ASN A 10 -1.65 -0.29 25.42
C ASN A 10 -0.28 -0.84 25.00
N ILE A 11 0.70 0.03 24.87
CA ILE A 11 2.04 -0.35 24.41
C ILE A 11 2.88 -0.63 25.67
N SER A 12 3.43 -1.84 25.76
CA SER A 12 4.34 -2.26 26.84
C SER A 12 5.72 -1.61 26.65
N ASP A 13 6.43 -1.35 27.76
CA ASP A 13 7.80 -0.80 27.81
C ASP A 13 8.81 -1.69 27.05
N GLU A 14 8.51 -2.97 26.83
CA GLU A 14 9.33 -3.88 26.03
C GLU A 14 9.50 -3.42 24.56
N PHE A 15 8.61 -2.55 24.09
CA PHE A 15 8.64 -1.96 22.76
C PHE A 15 9.30 -0.58 22.70
N ASP A 16 9.84 -0.08 23.81
CA ASP A 16 10.53 1.19 23.85
C ASP A 16 11.68 1.24 22.83
N ASN A 17 11.75 2.33 22.09
CA ASN A 17 12.74 2.56 21.03
C ASN A 17 12.70 1.55 19.86
N LYS A 18 11.62 0.78 19.72
CA LYS A 18 11.41 -0.12 18.59
C LYS A 18 10.42 0.46 17.59
N PHE A 19 10.62 0.15 16.31
CA PHE A 19 9.61 0.41 15.29
C PHE A 19 8.68 -0.80 15.20
N ILE A 20 7.46 -0.65 15.71
CA ILE A 20 6.48 -1.73 15.82
C ILE A 20 5.28 -1.49 14.92
N ARG A 21 4.65 -2.58 14.48
CA ARG A 21 3.34 -2.58 13.84
C ARG A 21 2.28 -2.97 14.87
N CYS A 22 1.43 -2.02 15.24
CA CYS A 22 0.19 -2.32 15.96
C CYS A 22 -0.88 -2.74 14.95
N ARG A 23 -1.46 -3.92 15.13
CA ARG A 23 -2.61 -4.42 14.37
C ARG A 23 -3.82 -4.48 15.27
N VAL A 24 -4.88 -3.75 14.89
CA VAL A 24 -6.18 -3.83 15.53
C VAL A 24 -7.14 -4.54 14.60
N THR A 25 -7.58 -5.73 14.98
CA THR A 25 -8.60 -6.51 14.27
C THR A 25 -9.88 -6.45 15.08
N TYR A 26 -10.99 -6.15 14.43
CA TYR A 26 -12.28 -6.03 15.13
C TYR A 26 -13.43 -6.53 14.27
N ASP A 27 -14.44 -6.98 14.96
CA ASP A 27 -15.74 -7.30 14.39
C ASP A 27 -16.86 -6.68 15.23
N LYS A 28 -18.09 -7.15 15.03
CA LYS A 28 -19.26 -6.68 15.78
C LYS A 28 -19.20 -6.96 17.30
N TYR A 29 -18.40 -7.95 17.70
CA TYR A 29 -18.42 -8.50 19.06
C TYR A 29 -17.10 -8.42 19.78
N SER A 30 -15.99 -8.29 19.04
CA SER A 30 -14.64 -8.39 19.61
C SER A 30 -13.65 -7.42 18.98
N ILE A 31 -12.63 -7.07 19.76
CA ILE A 31 -11.47 -6.32 19.32
C ILE A 31 -10.23 -7.06 19.78
N LYS A 32 -9.26 -7.22 18.89
CA LYS A 32 -7.95 -7.82 19.16
C LYS A 32 -6.86 -6.83 18.77
N VAL A 33 -5.94 -6.57 19.70
CA VAL A 33 -4.76 -5.74 19.47
C VAL A 33 -3.52 -6.64 19.52
N GLU A 34 -2.66 -6.52 18.53
CA GLU A 34 -1.43 -7.31 18.40
C GLU A 34 -0.27 -6.39 18.02
N TYR A 35 0.91 -6.68 18.55
CA TYR A 35 2.14 -5.93 18.30
C TYR A 35 3.18 -6.83 17.66
N PHE A 36 3.88 -6.30 16.66
CA PHE A 36 4.91 -7.03 15.92
C PHE A 36 6.10 -6.11 15.70
N ASP A 37 7.30 -6.60 15.86
CA ASP A 37 8.47 -5.90 15.34
C ASP A 37 8.27 -5.64 13.84
N TYR A 38 8.59 -4.42 13.40
CA TYR A 38 8.39 -4.05 12.01
C TYR A 38 9.70 -3.62 11.35
N ILE A 39 10.05 -4.34 10.30
CA ILE A 39 11.15 -3.99 9.41
C ILE A 39 10.53 -3.52 8.09
N PRO A 40 10.77 -2.26 7.68
CA PRO A 40 10.29 -1.76 6.40
C PRO A 40 10.75 -2.65 5.24
N LYS A 41 9.80 -3.09 4.42
CA LYS A 41 10.11 -3.94 3.27
C LYS A 41 10.82 -3.12 2.20
N SER A 42 12.00 -3.56 1.78
CA SER A 42 12.66 -3.04 0.58
C SER A 42 12.02 -3.68 -0.65
N ILE A 43 11.46 -2.87 -1.53
CA ILE A 43 10.84 -3.32 -2.79
C ILE A 43 11.67 -2.75 -3.91
N GLN A 44 12.25 -3.62 -4.73
CA GLN A 44 13.11 -3.26 -5.85
C GLN A 44 12.49 -3.63 -7.20
N SER A 45 11.45 -4.47 -7.20
CA SER A 45 10.82 -4.95 -8.42
C SER A 45 9.34 -5.25 -8.22
N PHE A 46 8.57 -5.11 -9.31
CA PHE A 46 7.14 -5.35 -9.32
C PHE A 46 6.74 -6.24 -10.50
N LYS A 47 5.76 -7.11 -10.26
CA LYS A 47 5.06 -7.87 -11.30
C LYS A 47 3.68 -7.28 -11.52
N ILE A 48 3.30 -7.04 -12.77
CA ILE A 48 1.93 -6.63 -13.12
C ILE A 48 1.03 -7.86 -13.07
N ILE A 49 -0.07 -7.76 -12.31
CA ILE A 49 -1.11 -8.79 -12.20
C ILE A 49 -2.48 -8.17 -12.45
N GLU A 50 -3.25 -8.75 -13.36
CA GLU A 50 -4.61 -8.31 -13.66
C GLU A 50 -5.63 -9.09 -12.84
N CYS A 51 -6.55 -8.37 -12.19
CA CYS A 51 -7.66 -8.97 -11.45
C CYS A 51 -8.85 -8.00 -11.38
N ASP A 52 -9.80 -8.16 -12.30
CA ASP A 52 -10.98 -7.28 -12.38
C ASP A 52 -12.00 -7.57 -11.26
N SER A 53 -11.99 -8.79 -10.73
CA SER A 53 -12.90 -9.20 -9.67
C SER A 53 -12.47 -8.79 -8.26
N ILE A 54 -11.27 -8.20 -8.08
CA ILE A 54 -10.79 -7.85 -6.75
C ILE A 54 -11.66 -6.77 -6.12
N ASP A 55 -12.08 -7.01 -4.88
CA ASP A 55 -12.69 -6.04 -3.99
C ASP A 55 -11.92 -5.99 -2.67
N TYR A 56 -11.36 -4.83 -2.35
CA TYR A 56 -10.65 -4.55 -1.13
C TYR A 56 -10.90 -3.09 -0.68
N ALA A 57 -12.17 -2.65 -0.81
CA ALA A 57 -12.57 -1.28 -0.48
C ALA A 57 -12.37 -0.93 1.00
N TYR A 58 -12.34 -1.93 1.87
CA TYR A 58 -11.99 -1.84 3.28
C TYR A 58 -10.75 -2.69 3.58
N LYS A 59 -10.06 -2.37 4.67
CA LYS A 59 -8.87 -3.11 5.12
C LYS A 59 -9.31 -4.41 5.84
N TYR A 60 -9.84 -5.35 5.06
CA TYR A 60 -10.30 -6.64 5.57
C TYR A 60 -9.14 -7.44 6.19
N ASP A 61 -9.43 -8.19 7.26
CA ASP A 61 -8.50 -9.17 7.82
C ASP A 61 -8.31 -10.36 6.86
N ASP A 62 -9.38 -10.74 6.14
CA ASP A 62 -9.28 -11.71 5.04
C ASP A 62 -8.49 -11.12 3.86
N ARG A 63 -7.33 -11.71 3.63
CA ARG A 63 -6.40 -11.35 2.56
C ARG A 63 -6.17 -12.48 1.56
N ASN A 64 -7.04 -13.49 1.53
CA ASN A 64 -6.83 -14.70 0.72
C ASN A 64 -6.60 -14.35 -0.75
N LEU A 65 -7.46 -13.52 -1.36
CA LEU A 65 -7.30 -13.10 -2.75
C LEU A 65 -6.01 -12.30 -2.97
N LEU A 66 -5.71 -11.33 -2.10
CA LEU A 66 -4.46 -10.55 -2.19
C LEU A 66 -3.22 -11.44 -2.08
N ASN A 67 -3.23 -12.43 -1.20
CA ASN A 67 -2.13 -13.38 -1.03
C ASN A 67 -2.00 -14.30 -2.25
N GLN A 68 -3.13 -14.72 -2.83
CA GLN A 68 -3.15 -15.50 -4.07
C GLN A 68 -2.59 -14.69 -5.26
N LEU A 69 -2.92 -13.42 -5.38
CA LEU A 69 -2.34 -12.55 -6.41
C LEU A 69 -0.83 -12.35 -6.16
N LEU A 70 -0.44 -12.09 -4.92
CA LEU A 70 0.96 -11.92 -4.54
C LEU A 70 1.80 -13.19 -4.84
N SER A 71 1.23 -14.38 -4.71
CA SER A 71 1.94 -15.63 -5.04
C SER A 71 2.36 -15.74 -6.52
N GLN A 72 1.76 -14.94 -7.41
CA GLN A 72 2.07 -14.89 -8.83
C GLN A 72 3.21 -13.92 -9.17
N LYS A 73 3.81 -13.27 -8.18
CA LYS A 73 4.88 -12.28 -8.37
C LYS A 73 6.16 -12.83 -9.02
N GLY A 74 6.36 -14.15 -9.00
CA GLY A 74 7.60 -14.78 -9.45
C GLY A 74 8.79 -14.29 -8.62
N ASP A 75 9.88 -13.90 -9.27
CA ASP A 75 11.10 -13.40 -8.64
C ASP A 75 11.01 -11.91 -8.23
N CYS A 76 9.90 -11.23 -8.51
CA CYS A 76 9.68 -9.85 -8.07
C CYS A 76 9.39 -9.76 -6.56
N ASP A 77 9.64 -8.60 -5.97
CA ASP A 77 9.38 -8.37 -4.54
C ASP A 77 7.90 -8.16 -4.25
N GLU A 78 7.18 -7.51 -5.19
CA GLU A 78 5.80 -7.10 -4.99
C GLU A 78 5.03 -7.12 -6.32
N ILE A 79 3.71 -6.90 -6.27
CA ILE A 79 2.84 -6.83 -7.45
C ILE A 79 2.24 -5.44 -7.63
N ILE A 80 1.92 -5.10 -8.87
CA ILE A 80 1.03 -4.00 -9.23
C ILE A 80 -0.28 -4.62 -9.70
N ILE A 81 -1.38 -4.30 -9.02
CA ILE A 81 -2.69 -4.84 -9.34
C ILE A 81 -3.38 -3.93 -10.37
N ILE A 82 -3.78 -4.52 -11.48
CA ILE A 82 -4.57 -3.87 -12.52
C ILE A 82 -6.02 -4.33 -12.40
N LYS A 83 -6.94 -3.38 -12.36
CA LYS A 83 -8.38 -3.65 -12.39
C LYS A 83 -9.02 -2.84 -13.51
N ASN A 84 -9.74 -3.51 -14.42
CA ASN A 84 -10.38 -2.89 -15.59
C ASN A 84 -9.39 -2.05 -16.41
N GLY A 85 -8.17 -2.55 -16.62
CA GLY A 85 -7.11 -1.89 -17.37
C GLY A 85 -6.41 -0.73 -16.66
N LEU A 86 -6.81 -0.39 -15.43
CA LEU A 86 -6.25 0.70 -14.62
C LEU A 86 -5.38 0.17 -13.47
N VAL A 87 -4.29 0.88 -13.22
CA VAL A 87 -3.46 0.65 -12.02
C VAL A 87 -4.27 0.99 -10.78
N THR A 88 -4.20 0.12 -9.78
CA THR A 88 -4.84 0.33 -8.49
C THR A 88 -3.80 0.46 -7.38
N ASP A 89 -3.46 -0.64 -6.71
CA ASP A 89 -2.57 -0.71 -5.56
C ASP A 89 -1.54 -1.85 -5.74
N CYS A 90 -0.63 -1.99 -4.80
CA CYS A 90 0.09 -3.24 -4.59
C CYS A 90 -0.56 -4.06 -3.47
N SER A 91 0.01 -5.23 -3.14
CA SER A 91 -0.60 -6.12 -2.13
C SER A 91 -0.67 -5.50 -0.73
N ILE A 92 0.20 -4.53 -0.39
CA ILE A 92 0.37 -4.00 0.97
C ILE A 92 0.27 -2.47 1.07
N GLY A 93 0.06 -1.76 -0.03
CA GLY A 93 0.04 -0.29 0.00
C GLY A 93 -0.40 0.34 -1.30
N ASN A 94 -0.52 1.67 -1.27
CA ASN A 94 -0.81 2.46 -2.45
C ASN A 94 0.47 2.71 -3.27
N LEU A 95 0.29 3.02 -4.54
CA LEU A 95 1.39 3.27 -5.48
C LEU A 95 1.48 4.75 -5.85
N LEU A 96 2.72 5.22 -5.97
CA LEU A 96 3.05 6.52 -6.51
C LEU A 96 3.93 6.35 -7.74
N PHE A 97 3.71 7.20 -8.74
CA PHE A 97 4.44 7.20 -10.01
C PHE A 97 5.00 8.59 -10.28
N LEU A 98 6.28 8.68 -10.62
CA LEU A 98 6.96 9.93 -10.93
C LEU A 98 6.97 10.20 -12.43
N LYS A 99 6.44 11.35 -12.85
CA LYS A 99 6.51 11.86 -14.23
C LYS A 99 6.73 13.37 -14.19
N ASP A 100 7.66 13.88 -14.98
CA ASP A 100 7.98 15.31 -15.10
C ASP A 100 8.19 16.00 -13.73
N ASP A 101 8.90 15.28 -12.83
CA ASP A 101 9.21 15.66 -11.46
C ASP A 101 8.00 15.86 -10.54
N ILE A 102 6.84 15.37 -10.97
CA ILE A 102 5.58 15.36 -10.21
C ILE A 102 5.22 13.93 -9.84
N TRP A 103 4.82 13.72 -8.59
CA TRP A 103 4.33 12.44 -8.09
C TRP A 103 2.82 12.31 -8.27
N TYR A 104 2.41 11.23 -8.91
CA TYR A 104 1.01 10.87 -9.15
C TYR A 104 0.64 9.59 -8.41
N THR A 105 -0.62 9.48 -8.01
CA THR A 105 -1.22 8.25 -7.50
C THR A 105 -2.47 7.90 -8.30
N PRO A 106 -2.73 6.61 -8.55
CA PRO A 106 -3.95 6.19 -9.22
C PRO A 106 -5.20 6.77 -8.55
N ASN A 107 -6.14 7.25 -9.37
CA ASN A 107 -7.44 7.71 -8.88
C ASN A 107 -8.41 6.56 -8.57
N THR A 108 -8.00 5.33 -8.87
CA THR A 108 -8.73 4.07 -8.70
C THR A 108 -8.06 3.13 -7.68
N PRO A 109 -7.67 3.59 -6.46
CA PRO A 109 -7.08 2.69 -5.47
C PRO A 109 -8.12 1.66 -5.02
N LEU A 110 -7.67 0.45 -4.67
CA LEU A 110 -8.51 -0.52 -3.98
C LEU A 110 -8.84 -0.03 -2.57
N LEU A 111 -7.81 0.42 -1.84
CA LEU A 111 -7.93 0.97 -0.50
C LEU A 111 -7.48 2.43 -0.47
N LYS A 112 -8.32 3.33 0.05
CA LYS A 112 -7.95 4.72 0.29
C LYS A 112 -7.07 4.82 1.55
N GLY A 113 -5.76 4.57 1.40
CA GLY A 113 -4.82 4.56 2.52
C GLY A 113 -4.60 5.93 3.16
N VAL A 114 -4.36 5.96 4.47
CA VAL A 114 -4.18 7.20 5.25
C VAL A 114 -2.95 7.99 4.83
N GLN A 115 -1.83 7.31 4.53
CA GLN A 115 -0.62 7.98 4.04
C GLN A 115 -0.86 8.63 2.68
N ARG A 116 -1.59 7.96 1.78
CA ARG A 116 -1.99 8.52 0.49
C ARG A 116 -2.90 9.74 0.67
N ALA A 117 -3.89 9.66 1.56
CA ALA A 117 -4.80 10.77 1.86
C ALA A 117 -4.04 12.00 2.37
N TYR A 118 -3.13 11.80 3.32
CA TYR A 118 -2.28 12.88 3.85
C TYR A 118 -1.46 13.56 2.75
N LEU A 119 -0.79 12.78 1.87
CA LEU A 119 0.04 13.35 0.80
C LEU A 119 -0.76 14.12 -0.25
N LEU A 120 -2.01 13.72 -0.50
CA LEU A 120 -2.95 14.47 -1.36
C LEU A 120 -3.37 15.77 -0.70
N ASP A 121 -3.68 15.75 0.59
CA ASP A 121 -4.13 16.91 1.36
C ASP A 121 -3.05 18.00 1.43
N VAL A 122 -1.78 17.61 1.63
CA VAL A 122 -0.65 18.55 1.64
C VAL A 122 -0.14 18.90 0.23
N GLY A 123 -0.79 18.43 -0.84
CA GLY A 123 -0.41 18.74 -2.22
C GLY A 123 0.91 18.12 -2.70
N LYS A 124 1.44 17.11 -1.99
CA LYS A 124 2.70 16.44 -2.36
C LYS A 124 2.55 15.49 -3.54
N ILE A 125 1.34 14.96 -3.77
CA ILE A 125 1.03 14.05 -4.86
C ILE A 125 -0.29 14.44 -5.54
N HIS A 126 -0.50 14.01 -6.79
CA HIS A 126 -1.68 14.33 -7.57
C HIS A 126 -2.42 13.07 -8.02
N LEU A 127 -3.75 13.18 -8.13
CA LEU A 127 -4.60 12.10 -8.66
C LEU A 127 -4.52 12.05 -10.17
N THR A 128 -4.38 10.85 -10.73
CA THR A 128 -4.55 10.64 -12.18
C THR A 128 -5.03 9.22 -12.47
N ALA A 129 -5.72 9.03 -13.59
CA ALA A 129 -5.94 7.70 -14.13
C ALA A 129 -4.62 7.20 -14.74
N ILE A 130 -4.18 6.02 -14.35
CA ILE A 130 -2.97 5.38 -14.90
C ILE A 130 -3.41 4.09 -15.56
N HIS A 131 -3.43 4.06 -16.90
CA HIS A 131 -3.67 2.83 -17.62
C HIS A 131 -2.44 1.93 -17.59
N LYS A 132 -2.66 0.62 -17.61
CA LYS A 132 -1.58 -0.37 -17.68
C LYS A 132 -0.55 -0.04 -18.76
N ASN A 133 -1.02 0.33 -19.96
CA ASN A 133 -0.17 0.61 -21.10
C ASN A 133 0.61 1.94 -20.98
N ASP A 134 0.22 2.82 -20.08
CA ASP A 134 0.85 4.14 -19.88
C ASP A 134 1.91 4.12 -18.76
N ILE A 135 2.06 3.01 -18.07
CA ILE A 135 3.05 2.86 -16.99
C ILE A 135 4.46 3.24 -17.46
N CYS A 136 4.83 2.86 -18.70
CA CYS A 136 6.15 3.16 -19.28
C CYS A 136 6.42 4.66 -19.49
N GLN A 137 5.42 5.54 -19.42
CA GLN A 137 5.59 6.99 -19.53
C GLN A 137 6.12 7.63 -18.24
N TYR A 138 6.15 6.88 -17.11
CA TYR A 138 6.67 7.34 -15.84
C TYR A 138 8.16 7.01 -15.69
N LYS A 139 8.85 7.69 -14.79
CA LYS A 139 10.29 7.48 -14.51
C LYS A 139 10.51 6.48 -13.39
N LYS A 140 9.71 6.58 -12.33
CA LYS A 140 9.85 5.80 -11.10
C LYS A 140 8.49 5.38 -10.54
N VAL A 141 8.52 4.34 -9.73
CA VAL A 141 7.38 3.87 -8.92
C VAL A 141 7.81 3.73 -7.45
N MET A 142 6.89 3.98 -6.51
CA MET A 142 7.11 3.83 -5.07
C MET A 142 5.84 3.30 -4.41
N MET A 143 6.01 2.36 -3.48
CA MET A 143 4.94 1.93 -2.59
C MET A 143 4.96 2.75 -1.30
N ILE A 144 3.78 3.17 -0.86
CA ILE A 144 3.54 3.85 0.42
C ILE A 144 2.42 3.16 1.21
N ASN A 145 2.52 3.21 2.53
CA ASN A 145 1.44 2.88 3.46
C ASN A 145 1.69 3.58 4.82
N ALA A 146 0.86 3.33 5.83
CA ALA A 146 1.00 3.96 7.15
C ALA A 146 2.35 3.73 7.83
N LEU A 147 3.04 2.61 7.53
CA LEU A 147 4.35 2.24 8.10
C LEU A 147 5.51 2.53 7.14
N ASN A 148 5.21 2.92 5.92
CA ASN A 148 6.19 3.24 4.88
C ASN A 148 5.82 4.61 4.29
N ALA A 149 6.36 5.66 4.92
CA ALA A 149 6.14 7.03 4.50
C ALA A 149 6.76 7.31 3.13
N PHE A 150 6.39 8.46 2.55
CA PHE A 150 7.01 8.97 1.34
C PHE A 150 8.51 9.22 1.58
N ASP A 151 9.35 8.56 0.79
CA ASP A 151 10.80 8.72 0.75
C ASP A 151 11.31 8.42 -0.65
N GLU A 152 11.83 9.42 -1.34
CA GLU A 152 12.27 9.31 -2.73
C GLU A 152 13.41 8.32 -2.92
N ASN A 153 14.19 8.01 -1.88
CA ASN A 153 15.24 6.99 -1.91
C ASN A 153 14.67 5.56 -2.03
N ARG A 154 13.38 5.37 -1.73
CA ARG A 154 12.67 4.09 -1.85
C ARG A 154 12.03 3.89 -3.23
N ALA A 155 12.11 4.91 -4.08
CA ALA A 155 11.53 4.85 -5.41
C ALA A 155 12.45 4.07 -6.37
N VAL A 156 11.88 3.12 -7.08
CA VAL A 156 12.59 2.32 -8.07
C VAL A 156 12.24 2.75 -9.50
N SER A 157 13.17 2.47 -10.42
CA SER A 157 12.94 2.74 -11.84
C SER A 157 11.72 2.00 -12.36
N ILE A 158 10.95 2.63 -13.25
CA ILE A 158 9.83 1.96 -13.93
C ILE A 158 10.28 0.71 -14.72
N LYS A 159 11.58 0.62 -15.07
CA LYS A 159 12.16 -0.55 -15.74
C LYS A 159 12.21 -1.81 -14.85
N CYS A 160 11.94 -1.67 -13.56
CA CYS A 160 11.83 -2.77 -12.61
C CYS A 160 10.40 -3.31 -12.49
N ILE A 161 9.52 -2.98 -13.43
CA ILE A 161 8.15 -3.52 -13.54
C ILE A 161 8.14 -4.52 -14.71
N PHE A 162 7.60 -5.74 -14.43
CA PHE A 162 7.60 -6.89 -15.34
C PHE A 162 6.20 -7.46 -15.56
#